data_58693268ba3a4022bde2c1806a562a3b
#
_entry.id   58693268ba3a4022bde2c1806a562a3b
#
_cell.length_a   1.000
_cell.length_b   1.000
_cell.length_c   1.000
_cell.angle_alpha   90.00
_cell.angle_beta   90.00
_cell.angle_gamma   90.00
#
_symmetry.space_group_name_H-M   'P 1'
#
loop_
_entity.id
_entity.type
_entity.pdbx_description
1 polymer ?
#
loop_
_entity_poly.entity_id
_entity_poly.type
_entity_poly.pdbx_seq_one_letter_code
_entity_poly.pdbx_strand_id
1 'polypeptide(L)'
;MKRVLALLYFGVLAMGSIYAQGIEFFHGTYEEALQKARAEGKQIFVDVYTSWCGPCKMMAKNVFTRQEVGDYYNNKFVCLKLDAEKESSHAFFKHYQANGYPSFFWLDARGNLLDTRTGSVSPEDFIRYAEEAAKSDLSARLEIARKRWESGERSLELVQEYVVELLQRIHPDQVKDCLLSYFSTLTEEQLQQKENYLLMRGFMRIPEDNIVFGFLNRYPDIYQGYEKGDDFWVNMYRMMVRAGSANLKNPEKYRAHLEMVRKTKS
;
A
#
# COMPACT_ATOMS: atom_id res chain seq x y z
N MET A 1 26.53 -10.62 -78.35
CA MET A 1 26.35 -9.45 -77.47
C MET A 1 25.28 -9.72 -76.46
N LYS A 2 25.70 -10.13 -75.25
CA LYS A 2 24.78 -10.46 -74.13
C LYS A 2 24.77 -9.24 -73.16
N ARG A 3 23.61 -8.61 -73.05
CA ARG A 3 23.39 -7.49 -72.08
C ARG A 3 23.13 -8.12 -70.73
N VAL A 4 24.04 -7.90 -69.77
CA VAL A 4 23.88 -8.25 -68.37
C VAL A 4 23.08 -7.10 -67.71
N LEU A 5 21.88 -7.38 -67.25
CA LEU A 5 21.06 -6.46 -66.48
C LEU A 5 21.41 -6.65 -65.03
N ALA A 6 22.13 -5.69 -64.46
CA ALA A 6 22.38 -5.66 -63.01
C ALA A 6 21.17 -5.09 -62.27
N LEU A 7 20.45 -5.96 -61.56
CA LEU A 7 19.40 -5.57 -60.61
C LEU A 7 20.05 -5.05 -59.32
N LEU A 8 20.11 -3.73 -59.19
CA LEU A 8 20.41 -3.06 -57.91
C LEU A 8 19.21 -3.25 -56.98
N TYR A 9 19.35 -4.18 -56.05
CA TYR A 9 18.40 -4.34 -54.89
C TYR A 9 18.66 -3.21 -53.93
N PHE A 10 17.86 -2.14 -53.99
CA PHE A 10 17.89 -1.04 -53.06
C PHE A 10 17.16 -1.50 -51.80
N GLY A 11 17.88 -2.09 -50.84
CA GLY A 11 17.40 -2.39 -49.51
C GLY A 11 17.11 -1.07 -48.79
N VAL A 12 15.85 -0.66 -48.76
CA VAL A 12 15.39 0.38 -47.84
C VAL A 12 15.46 -0.16 -46.45
N LEU A 13 16.57 0.09 -45.77
CA LEU A 13 16.65 0.04 -44.33
C LEU A 13 15.66 1.08 -43.77
N ALA A 14 14.45 0.64 -43.45
CA ALA A 14 13.56 1.43 -42.63
C ALA A 14 14.24 1.58 -41.24
N MET A 15 15.04 2.65 -41.11
CA MET A 15 15.42 3.17 -39.80
C MET A 15 14.15 3.66 -39.13
N GLY A 16 13.43 2.75 -38.50
CA GLY A 16 12.39 3.12 -37.56
C GLY A 16 13.04 4.05 -36.53
N SER A 17 12.62 5.30 -36.52
CA SER A 17 12.99 6.24 -35.47
C SER A 17 12.56 5.60 -34.16
N ILE A 18 13.53 5.12 -33.39
CA ILE A 18 13.30 4.69 -32.00
C ILE A 18 13.03 5.98 -31.23
N TYR A 19 11.77 6.44 -31.29
CA TYR A 19 11.35 7.44 -30.33
C TYR A 19 11.47 6.79 -28.96
N ALA A 20 12.16 7.47 -28.06
CA ALA A 20 12.18 7.10 -26.63
C ALA A 20 10.74 6.99 -26.16
N GLN A 21 10.24 5.76 -26.05
CA GLN A 21 8.85 5.49 -25.77
C GLN A 21 8.75 5.03 -24.34
N GLY A 22 8.16 5.87 -23.48
CA GLY A 22 7.87 5.52 -22.10
C GLY A 22 6.85 4.38 -21.99
N ILE A 23 6.24 4.24 -20.85
CA ILE A 23 5.20 3.21 -20.61
C ILE A 23 4.01 3.43 -21.55
N GLU A 24 3.64 2.39 -22.27
CA GLU A 24 2.40 2.31 -23.06
C GLU A 24 1.26 1.83 -22.16
N PHE A 25 0.39 2.78 -21.75
CA PHE A 25 -0.76 2.41 -20.96
C PHE A 25 -1.90 1.88 -21.82
N PHE A 26 -2.41 0.73 -21.45
CA PHE A 26 -3.58 0.12 -22.07
C PHE A 26 -4.84 0.96 -21.79
N HIS A 27 -5.59 1.24 -22.84
CA HIS A 27 -6.85 1.99 -22.78
C HIS A 27 -8.03 0.99 -22.74
N GLY A 28 -8.45 0.61 -21.56
CA GLY A 28 -9.55 -0.33 -21.34
C GLY A 28 -9.86 -0.49 -19.86
N THR A 29 -10.75 -1.42 -19.55
CA THR A 29 -11.12 -1.75 -18.17
C THR A 29 -10.10 -2.68 -17.52
N TYR A 30 -10.22 -2.88 -16.22
CA TYR A 30 -9.40 -3.82 -15.48
C TYR A 30 -9.59 -5.25 -15.99
N GLU A 31 -10.83 -5.63 -16.28
CA GLU A 31 -11.18 -6.96 -16.81
C GLU A 31 -10.58 -7.21 -18.20
N GLU A 32 -10.59 -6.21 -19.06
CA GLU A 32 -9.96 -6.27 -20.39
C GLU A 32 -8.43 -6.36 -20.28
N ALA A 33 -7.83 -5.65 -19.31
CA ALA A 33 -6.40 -5.77 -19.04
C ALA A 33 -6.02 -7.17 -18.56
N LEU A 34 -6.85 -7.82 -17.72
CA LEU A 34 -6.68 -9.21 -17.31
C LEU A 34 -6.73 -10.18 -18.50
N GLN A 35 -7.70 -10.00 -19.41
CA GLN A 35 -7.83 -10.83 -20.61
C GLN A 35 -6.60 -10.66 -21.52
N LYS A 36 -6.18 -9.43 -21.75
CA LYS A 36 -4.99 -9.10 -22.56
C LYS A 36 -3.73 -9.72 -21.96
N ALA A 37 -3.52 -9.59 -20.65
CA ALA A 37 -2.37 -10.15 -19.96
C ALA A 37 -2.29 -11.67 -20.10
N ARG A 38 -3.43 -12.37 -19.97
CA ARG A 38 -3.52 -13.82 -20.21
C ARG A 38 -3.16 -14.20 -21.66
N ALA A 39 -3.66 -13.44 -22.62
CA ALA A 39 -3.41 -13.71 -24.05
C ALA A 39 -1.94 -13.48 -24.43
N GLU A 40 -1.28 -12.48 -23.82
CA GLU A 40 0.12 -12.13 -24.10
C GLU A 40 1.13 -12.83 -23.18
N GLY A 41 0.68 -13.59 -22.18
CA GLY A 41 1.56 -14.22 -21.19
C GLY A 41 2.30 -13.19 -20.31
N LYS A 42 1.73 -12.00 -20.13
CA LYS A 42 2.30 -10.91 -19.34
C LYS A 42 1.66 -10.81 -17.96
N GLN A 43 2.35 -10.16 -17.04
CA GLN A 43 1.80 -9.67 -15.78
C GLN A 43 1.05 -8.34 -16.01
N ILE A 44 0.43 -7.80 -14.97
CA ILE A 44 -0.28 -6.52 -15.03
C ILE A 44 0.39 -5.54 -14.08
N PHE A 45 0.59 -4.34 -14.56
CA PHE A 45 0.95 -3.18 -13.75
C PHE A 45 -0.23 -2.20 -13.72
N VAL A 46 -0.62 -1.74 -12.53
CA VAL A 46 -1.69 -0.74 -12.37
C VAL A 46 -1.17 0.48 -11.63
N ASP A 47 -1.24 1.65 -12.28
CA ASP A 47 -1.03 2.97 -11.67
C ASP A 47 -2.39 3.54 -11.24
N VAL A 48 -2.62 3.64 -9.93
CA VAL A 48 -3.80 4.27 -9.36
C VAL A 48 -3.47 5.71 -8.98
N TYR A 49 -4.18 6.65 -9.58
CA TYR A 49 -3.92 8.09 -9.42
C TYR A 49 -5.22 8.89 -9.23
N THR A 50 -5.09 10.17 -8.93
CA THR A 50 -6.16 11.17 -9.03
C THR A 50 -5.70 12.38 -9.84
N SER A 51 -6.66 13.11 -10.42
CA SER A 51 -6.37 14.26 -11.27
C SER A 51 -5.66 15.43 -10.56
N TRP A 52 -5.87 15.59 -9.26
CA TRP A 52 -5.27 16.62 -8.40
C TRP A 52 -3.95 16.21 -7.76
N CYS A 53 -3.53 14.96 -7.86
CA CYS A 53 -2.34 14.42 -7.20
C CYS A 53 -1.04 14.97 -7.84
N GLY A 54 -0.32 15.81 -7.12
CA GLY A 54 0.98 16.38 -7.55
C GLY A 54 2.05 15.31 -7.80
N PRO A 55 2.32 14.39 -6.85
CA PRO A 55 3.27 13.29 -7.03
C PRO A 55 2.93 12.37 -8.21
N CYS A 56 1.63 12.15 -8.51
CA CYS A 56 1.22 11.37 -9.69
C CYS A 56 1.61 12.06 -11.01
N LYS A 57 1.44 13.38 -11.08
CA LYS A 57 1.87 14.19 -12.24
C LYS A 57 3.39 14.14 -12.40
N MET A 58 4.13 14.14 -11.31
CA MET A 58 5.59 13.99 -11.34
C MET A 58 6.00 12.61 -11.88
N MET A 59 5.38 11.51 -11.43
CA MET A 59 5.62 10.17 -11.98
C MET A 59 5.33 10.12 -13.48
N ALA A 60 4.17 10.64 -13.89
CA ALA A 60 3.75 10.65 -15.29
C ALA A 60 4.74 11.42 -16.19
N LYS A 61 5.30 12.53 -15.70
CA LYS A 61 6.20 13.39 -16.48
C LYS A 61 7.64 12.91 -16.48
N ASN A 62 8.15 12.43 -15.33
CA ASN A 62 9.59 12.27 -15.13
C ASN A 62 10.03 10.80 -15.07
N VAL A 63 9.09 9.86 -14.85
CA VAL A 63 9.38 8.43 -14.70
C VAL A 63 8.76 7.63 -15.84
N PHE A 64 7.46 7.73 -16.04
CA PHE A 64 6.77 6.90 -17.06
C PHE A 64 7.16 7.24 -18.49
N THR A 65 7.70 8.43 -18.75
CA THR A 65 8.20 8.85 -20.07
C THR A 65 9.63 8.39 -20.36
N ARG A 66 10.32 7.79 -19.39
CA ARG A 66 11.70 7.34 -19.55
C ARG A 66 11.75 6.09 -20.43
N GLN A 67 12.69 6.07 -21.37
CA GLN A 67 12.85 4.93 -22.28
C GLN A 67 13.15 3.63 -21.53
N GLU A 68 14.08 3.66 -20.61
CA GLU A 68 14.48 2.50 -19.79
C GLU A 68 13.31 1.93 -18.98
N VAL A 69 12.39 2.78 -18.52
CA VAL A 69 11.17 2.37 -17.82
C VAL A 69 10.17 1.77 -18.82
N GLY A 70 9.96 2.42 -19.96
CA GLY A 70 9.10 1.90 -21.02
C GLY A 70 9.57 0.55 -21.53
N ASP A 71 10.86 0.41 -21.85
CA ASP A 71 11.46 -0.84 -22.33
C ASP A 71 11.25 -1.99 -21.33
N TYR A 72 11.38 -1.73 -20.02
CA TYR A 72 11.17 -2.74 -19.00
C TYR A 72 9.68 -3.11 -18.85
N TYR A 73 8.82 -2.09 -18.69
CA TYR A 73 7.40 -2.30 -18.35
C TYR A 73 6.60 -2.84 -19.55
N ASN A 74 6.78 -2.31 -20.75
CA ASN A 74 6.04 -2.73 -21.95
C ASN A 74 6.33 -4.19 -22.33
N ASN A 75 7.55 -4.66 -22.05
CA ASN A 75 7.91 -6.06 -22.31
C ASN A 75 7.27 -7.04 -21.32
N LYS A 76 7.10 -6.66 -20.05
CA LYS A 76 6.71 -7.56 -18.97
C LYS A 76 5.26 -7.43 -18.56
N PHE A 77 4.67 -6.25 -18.74
CA PHE A 77 3.36 -5.94 -18.20
C PHE A 77 2.38 -5.44 -19.26
N VAL A 78 1.12 -5.74 -19.05
CA VAL A 78 0.02 -4.90 -19.54
C VAL A 78 -0.14 -3.78 -18.51
N CYS A 79 0.21 -2.57 -18.91
CA CYS A 79 0.19 -1.41 -18.02
C CYS A 79 -1.17 -0.73 -18.07
N LEU A 80 -1.87 -0.64 -16.94
CA LEU A 80 -3.17 0.00 -16.81
C LEU A 80 -3.04 1.24 -15.92
N LYS A 81 -3.80 2.29 -16.26
CA LYS A 81 -3.86 3.51 -15.48
C LYS A 81 -5.28 3.79 -15.04
N LEU A 82 -5.52 3.87 -13.72
CA LEU A 82 -6.84 4.02 -13.15
C LEU A 82 -6.96 5.32 -12.35
N ASP A 83 -7.90 6.16 -12.74
CA ASP A 83 -8.29 7.33 -11.96
C ASP A 83 -9.21 6.86 -10.82
N ALA A 84 -8.77 7.04 -9.57
CA ALA A 84 -9.49 6.56 -8.39
C ALA A 84 -10.87 7.21 -8.20
N GLU A 85 -11.11 8.37 -8.83
CA GLU A 85 -12.36 9.11 -8.73
C GLU A 85 -13.39 8.71 -9.81
N LYS A 86 -13.00 7.80 -10.74
CA LYS A 86 -13.88 7.37 -11.83
C LYS A 86 -14.55 6.03 -11.54
N GLU A 87 -15.80 5.91 -11.97
CA GLU A 87 -16.60 4.68 -11.85
C GLU A 87 -15.92 3.47 -12.52
N SER A 88 -15.20 3.69 -13.61
CA SER A 88 -14.44 2.65 -14.31
C SER A 88 -13.38 1.96 -13.45
N SER A 89 -12.98 2.57 -12.33
CA SER A 89 -12.01 2.01 -11.38
C SER A 89 -12.67 1.17 -10.27
N HIS A 90 -14.01 1.20 -10.14
CA HIS A 90 -14.71 0.51 -9.06
C HIS A 90 -14.52 -1.01 -9.09
N ALA A 91 -14.41 -1.61 -10.28
CA ALA A 91 -14.15 -3.04 -10.41
C ALA A 91 -12.82 -3.44 -9.77
N PHE A 92 -11.77 -2.64 -9.99
CA PHE A 92 -10.46 -2.83 -9.35
C PHE A 92 -10.55 -2.67 -7.83
N PHE A 93 -11.23 -1.63 -7.34
CA PHE A 93 -11.35 -1.35 -5.90
C PHE A 93 -12.25 -2.33 -5.13
N LYS A 94 -12.96 -3.24 -5.79
CA LYS A 94 -13.60 -4.39 -5.13
C LYS A 94 -12.57 -5.39 -4.58
N HIS A 95 -11.37 -5.40 -5.13
CA HIS A 95 -10.31 -6.36 -4.80
C HIS A 95 -9.14 -5.72 -4.05
N TYR A 96 -8.83 -4.46 -4.35
CA TYR A 96 -7.64 -3.78 -3.84
C TYR A 96 -7.95 -2.39 -3.34
N GLN A 97 -7.24 -1.94 -2.30
CA GLN A 97 -7.37 -0.59 -1.76
C GLN A 97 -6.08 0.21 -1.96
N ALA A 98 -6.22 1.48 -2.34
CA ALA A 98 -5.11 2.41 -2.43
C ALA A 98 -4.99 3.21 -1.12
N ASN A 99 -3.82 3.16 -0.48
CA ASN A 99 -3.54 3.86 0.78
C ASN A 99 -3.11 5.33 0.60
N GLY A 100 -3.05 5.79 -0.63
CA GLY A 100 -2.62 7.13 -1.04
C GLY A 100 -2.33 7.15 -2.54
N TYR A 101 -1.86 8.30 -3.06
CA TYR A 101 -1.61 8.44 -4.49
C TYR A 101 -0.22 9.05 -4.75
N PRO A 102 0.51 8.54 -5.79
CA PRO A 102 0.17 7.38 -6.61
C PRO A 102 0.27 6.08 -5.82
N SER A 103 -0.55 5.07 -6.17
CA SER A 103 -0.39 3.69 -5.72
C SER A 103 -0.17 2.77 -6.91
N PHE A 104 0.82 1.91 -6.79
CA PHE A 104 1.26 0.97 -7.81
C PHE A 104 0.92 -0.46 -7.38
N PHE A 105 0.36 -1.23 -8.29
CA PHE A 105 0.04 -2.63 -8.06
C PHE A 105 0.64 -3.48 -9.17
N TRP A 106 1.32 -4.54 -8.78
CA TRP A 106 1.79 -5.57 -9.70
C TRP A 106 0.98 -6.83 -9.45
N LEU A 107 0.38 -7.37 -10.52
CA LEU A 107 -0.50 -8.52 -10.45
C LEU A 107 -0.03 -9.59 -11.42
N ASP A 108 -0.32 -10.85 -11.11
CA ASP A 108 -0.21 -11.91 -12.11
C ASP A 108 -1.35 -11.82 -13.16
N ALA A 109 -1.29 -12.66 -14.20
CA ALA A 109 -2.31 -12.69 -15.24
C ALA A 109 -3.70 -13.17 -14.75
N ARG A 110 -3.79 -13.69 -13.52
CA ARG A 110 -5.05 -14.11 -12.90
C ARG A 110 -5.67 -13.01 -12.05
N GLY A 111 -4.91 -11.94 -11.80
CA GLY A 111 -5.28 -10.84 -10.91
C GLY A 111 -4.82 -11.05 -9.48
N ASN A 112 -3.99 -12.04 -9.15
CA ASN A 112 -3.44 -12.14 -7.80
C ASN A 112 -2.37 -11.07 -7.58
N LEU A 113 -2.41 -10.44 -6.42
CA LEU A 113 -1.47 -9.39 -6.06
C LEU A 113 -0.07 -9.97 -5.81
N LEU A 114 0.90 -9.49 -6.55
CA LEU A 114 2.31 -9.81 -6.37
C LEU A 114 2.98 -8.82 -5.42
N ASP A 115 2.76 -7.52 -5.63
CA ASP A 115 3.22 -6.46 -4.74
C ASP A 115 2.41 -5.17 -4.90
N THR A 116 2.51 -4.28 -3.92
CA THR A 116 1.95 -2.92 -3.98
C THR A 116 2.86 -1.92 -3.29
N ARG A 117 2.97 -0.73 -3.86
CA ARG A 117 3.77 0.39 -3.33
C ARG A 117 3.00 1.69 -3.47
N THR A 118 3.25 2.63 -2.56
CA THR A 118 2.62 3.95 -2.59
C THR A 118 3.69 5.04 -2.54
N GLY A 119 3.47 6.10 -3.29
CA GLY A 119 4.36 7.26 -3.34
C GLY A 119 5.20 7.31 -4.61
N SER A 120 5.79 8.49 -4.84
CA SER A 120 6.65 8.74 -6.02
C SER A 120 8.08 8.31 -5.75
N VAL A 121 8.73 7.76 -6.78
CA VAL A 121 10.10 7.24 -6.72
C VAL A 121 10.90 7.62 -7.96
N SER A 122 12.22 7.34 -7.95
CA SER A 122 13.08 7.48 -9.12
C SER A 122 12.78 6.42 -10.21
N PRO A 123 13.20 6.63 -11.48
CA PRO A 123 13.07 5.62 -12.53
C PRO A 123 13.73 4.28 -12.16
N GLU A 124 14.91 4.33 -11.55
CA GLU A 124 15.69 3.16 -11.13
C GLU A 124 14.96 2.37 -10.04
N ASP A 125 14.45 3.06 -9.02
CA ASP A 125 13.67 2.44 -7.95
C ASP A 125 12.35 1.87 -8.48
N PHE A 126 11.75 2.53 -9.48
CA PHE A 126 10.51 2.06 -10.07
C PHE A 126 10.69 0.73 -10.83
N ILE A 127 11.80 0.57 -11.56
CA ILE A 127 12.17 -0.71 -12.20
C ILE A 127 12.47 -1.76 -11.13
N ARG A 128 13.26 -1.41 -10.09
CA ARG A 128 13.60 -2.32 -9.00
C ARG A 128 12.36 -2.85 -8.28
N TYR A 129 11.35 -2.01 -8.03
CA TYR A 129 10.09 -2.44 -7.42
C TYR A 129 9.36 -3.47 -8.27
N ALA A 130 9.36 -3.33 -9.60
CA ALA A 130 8.77 -4.34 -10.48
C ALA A 130 9.57 -5.66 -10.48
N GLU A 131 10.89 -5.60 -10.35
CA GLU A 131 11.74 -6.79 -10.20
C GLU A 131 11.49 -7.52 -8.87
N GLU A 132 11.32 -6.77 -7.79
CA GLU A 132 10.95 -7.31 -6.48
C GLU A 132 9.56 -7.93 -6.52
N ALA A 133 8.59 -7.25 -7.12
CA ALA A 133 7.22 -7.73 -7.28
C ALA A 133 7.17 -9.07 -8.04
N ALA A 134 7.97 -9.22 -9.10
CA ALA A 134 8.02 -10.47 -9.88
C ALA A 134 8.48 -11.69 -9.06
N LYS A 135 9.17 -11.47 -7.93
CA LYS A 135 9.65 -12.51 -7.00
C LYS A 135 8.76 -12.66 -5.77
N SER A 136 7.79 -11.77 -5.59
CA SER A 136 6.90 -11.72 -4.43
C SER A 136 5.61 -12.48 -4.70
N ASP A 137 5.09 -13.13 -3.66
CA ASP A 137 3.75 -13.71 -3.65
C ASP A 137 2.97 -13.20 -2.43
N LEU A 138 2.65 -11.92 -2.48
CA LEU A 138 1.99 -11.22 -1.39
C LEU A 138 0.60 -11.81 -1.09
N SER A 139 -0.16 -12.19 -2.13
CA SER A 139 -1.48 -12.79 -1.97
C SER A 139 -1.44 -14.17 -1.32
N ALA A 140 -0.49 -15.02 -1.71
CA ALA A 140 -0.35 -16.33 -1.08
C ALA A 140 0.10 -16.24 0.36
N ARG A 141 1.06 -15.35 0.67
CA ARG A 141 1.48 -15.07 2.05
C ARG A 141 0.32 -14.56 2.88
N LEU A 142 -0.47 -13.62 2.35
CA LEU A 142 -1.65 -13.10 3.03
C LEU A 142 -2.66 -14.23 3.32
N GLU A 143 -2.91 -15.11 2.36
CA GLU A 143 -3.85 -16.21 2.53
C GLU A 143 -3.39 -17.23 3.58
N ILE A 144 -2.09 -17.55 3.62
CA ILE A 144 -1.50 -18.43 4.63
C ILE A 144 -1.62 -17.80 6.03
N ALA A 145 -1.22 -16.52 6.15
CA ALA A 145 -1.27 -15.80 7.42
C ALA A 145 -2.72 -15.61 7.91
N ARG A 146 -3.66 -15.35 6.99
CA ARG A 146 -5.09 -15.25 7.27
C ARG A 146 -5.65 -16.56 7.85
N LYS A 147 -5.32 -17.71 7.27
CA LYS A 147 -5.75 -19.02 7.78
C LYS A 147 -5.24 -19.30 9.20
N ARG A 148 -3.98 -18.95 9.49
CA ARG A 148 -3.42 -19.04 10.85
C ARG A 148 -4.20 -18.14 11.81
N TRP A 149 -4.51 -16.92 11.38
CA TRP A 149 -5.32 -15.99 12.17
C TRP A 149 -6.73 -16.50 12.43
N GLU A 150 -7.41 -17.00 11.40
CA GLU A 150 -8.77 -17.58 11.51
C GLU A 150 -8.81 -18.86 12.36
N SER A 151 -7.71 -19.63 12.43
CA SER A 151 -7.58 -20.77 13.31
C SER A 151 -7.40 -20.40 14.79
N GLY A 152 -7.33 -19.11 15.11
CA GLY A 152 -7.21 -18.59 16.48
C GLY A 152 -5.79 -18.28 16.92
N GLU A 153 -4.78 -18.46 16.05
CA GLU A 153 -3.40 -18.10 16.41
C GLU A 153 -3.26 -16.59 16.63
N ARG A 154 -2.61 -16.21 17.73
CA ARG A 154 -2.39 -14.82 18.16
C ARG A 154 -0.94 -14.62 18.63
N SER A 155 0.03 -15.26 17.98
CA SER A 155 1.44 -15.00 18.26
C SER A 155 1.85 -13.60 17.79
N LEU A 156 2.81 -12.99 18.47
CA LEU A 156 3.36 -11.69 18.07
C LEU A 156 3.94 -11.74 16.67
N GLU A 157 4.59 -12.86 16.29
CA GLU A 157 5.13 -13.09 14.96
C GLU A 157 4.03 -13.02 13.89
N LEU A 158 2.91 -13.73 14.11
CA LEU A 158 1.78 -13.69 13.18
C LEU A 158 1.17 -12.29 13.07
N VAL A 159 1.06 -11.56 14.18
CA VAL A 159 0.55 -10.19 14.17
C VAL A 159 1.44 -9.27 13.36
N GLN A 160 2.75 -9.37 13.52
CA GLN A 160 3.71 -8.58 12.74
C GLN A 160 3.62 -8.92 11.25
N GLU A 161 3.60 -10.19 10.89
CA GLU A 161 3.47 -10.62 9.49
C GLU A 161 2.08 -10.27 8.92
N TYR A 162 1.02 -10.80 9.52
CA TYR A 162 -0.33 -10.70 8.97
C TYR A 162 -0.89 -9.31 9.03
N VAL A 163 -0.84 -8.66 10.21
CA VAL A 163 -1.54 -7.39 10.43
C VAL A 163 -0.67 -6.20 10.00
N VAL A 164 0.58 -6.16 10.47
CA VAL A 164 1.44 -4.99 10.27
C VAL A 164 2.06 -4.98 8.87
N GLU A 165 2.51 -6.13 8.36
CA GLU A 165 3.16 -6.20 7.05
C GLU A 165 2.16 -6.38 5.90
N LEU A 166 1.25 -7.36 5.99
CA LEU A 166 0.39 -7.76 4.87
C LEU A 166 -0.92 -6.98 4.81
N LEU A 167 -1.73 -6.97 5.88
CA LEU A 167 -3.01 -6.26 5.89
C LEU A 167 -2.84 -4.75 5.73
N GLN A 168 -1.84 -4.14 6.38
CA GLN A 168 -1.56 -2.71 6.25
C GLN A 168 -1.33 -2.29 4.80
N ARG A 169 -0.81 -3.19 3.96
CA ARG A 169 -0.56 -2.93 2.54
C ARG A 169 -1.79 -3.16 1.66
N ILE A 170 -2.62 -4.15 1.98
CA ILE A 170 -3.69 -4.64 1.10
C ILE A 170 -5.07 -4.20 1.61
N HIS A 171 -5.32 -4.35 2.89
CA HIS A 171 -6.59 -4.08 3.56
C HIS A 171 -6.39 -3.25 4.85
N PRO A 172 -5.92 -2.00 4.74
CA PRO A 172 -5.61 -1.16 5.90
C PRO A 172 -6.82 -0.89 6.80
N ASP A 173 -8.03 -0.96 6.25
CA ASP A 173 -9.30 -0.86 6.97
C ASP A 173 -9.50 -1.97 8.01
N GLN A 174 -8.92 -3.17 7.81
CA GLN A 174 -9.04 -4.31 8.71
C GLN A 174 -7.98 -4.33 9.83
N VAL A 175 -6.90 -3.59 9.67
CA VAL A 175 -5.74 -3.59 10.60
C VAL A 175 -6.15 -3.29 12.03
N LYS A 176 -7.00 -2.27 12.21
CA LYS A 176 -7.48 -1.83 13.51
C LYS A 176 -8.17 -2.96 14.28
N ASP A 177 -9.18 -3.60 13.66
CA ASP A 177 -9.98 -4.63 14.32
C ASP A 177 -9.15 -5.87 14.65
N CYS A 178 -8.22 -6.24 13.77
CA CYS A 178 -7.28 -7.32 14.02
C CYS A 178 -6.37 -7.02 15.23
N LEU A 179 -5.83 -5.81 15.31
CA LEU A 179 -4.97 -5.45 16.44
C LEU A 179 -5.74 -5.33 17.77
N LEU A 180 -6.95 -4.79 17.76
CA LEU A 180 -7.80 -4.77 18.94
C LEU A 180 -8.14 -6.20 19.41
N SER A 181 -8.44 -7.08 18.46
CA SER A 181 -8.63 -8.51 18.76
C SER A 181 -7.39 -9.12 19.41
N TYR A 182 -6.20 -8.83 18.89
CA TYR A 182 -4.94 -9.29 19.49
C TYR A 182 -4.71 -8.75 20.89
N PHE A 183 -4.81 -7.44 21.10
CA PHE A 183 -4.57 -6.83 22.40
C PHE A 183 -5.53 -7.34 23.47
N SER A 184 -6.77 -7.69 23.11
CA SER A 184 -7.73 -8.27 24.04
C SER A 184 -7.40 -9.71 24.47
N THR A 185 -6.49 -10.39 23.77
CA THR A 185 -6.01 -11.74 24.17
C THR A 185 -4.78 -11.71 25.07
N LEU A 186 -4.13 -10.55 25.22
CA LEU A 186 -2.89 -10.44 25.98
C LEU A 186 -3.14 -10.48 27.48
N THR A 187 -2.25 -11.18 28.20
CA THR A 187 -2.16 -11.09 29.66
C THR A 187 -1.62 -9.75 30.11
N GLU A 188 -1.82 -9.40 31.37
CA GLU A 188 -1.27 -8.16 31.96
C GLU A 188 0.26 -8.07 31.82
N GLU A 189 0.96 -9.21 31.94
CA GLU A 189 2.42 -9.28 31.74
C GLU A 189 2.81 -9.02 30.28
N GLN A 190 2.07 -9.61 29.33
CA GLN A 190 2.30 -9.41 27.89
C GLN A 190 2.01 -7.97 27.46
N LEU A 191 0.98 -7.32 28.02
CA LEU A 191 0.67 -5.91 27.76
C LEU A 191 1.84 -4.99 28.14
N GLN A 192 2.60 -5.34 29.16
CA GLN A 192 3.75 -4.57 29.63
C GLN A 192 5.01 -4.76 28.75
N GLN A 193 5.05 -5.75 27.86
CA GLN A 193 6.22 -5.99 27.01
C GLN A 193 6.40 -4.88 25.99
N LYS A 194 7.67 -4.53 25.74
CA LYS A 194 8.05 -3.43 24.83
C LYS A 194 7.52 -3.63 23.42
N GLU A 195 7.54 -4.85 22.91
CA GLU A 195 7.09 -5.21 21.58
C GLU A 195 5.59 -4.93 21.40
N ASN A 196 4.77 -5.28 22.39
CA ASN A 196 3.35 -4.99 22.41
C ASN A 196 3.06 -3.49 22.57
N TYR A 197 3.85 -2.81 23.40
CA TYR A 197 3.78 -1.35 23.48
C TYR A 197 4.06 -0.68 22.13
N LEU A 198 5.08 -1.11 21.38
CA LEU A 198 5.42 -0.53 20.09
C LEU A 198 4.30 -0.74 19.06
N LEU A 199 3.61 -1.87 19.09
CA LEU A 199 2.39 -2.08 18.29
C LEU A 199 1.30 -1.08 18.69
N MET A 200 0.96 -0.98 19.98
CA MET A 200 -0.03 -0.02 20.48
C MET A 200 0.33 1.43 20.09
N ARG A 201 1.62 1.79 20.21
CA ARG A 201 2.13 3.12 19.82
C ARG A 201 1.88 3.43 18.34
N GLY A 202 2.00 2.43 17.45
CA GLY A 202 1.68 2.57 16.03
C GLY A 202 0.23 3.03 15.79
N PHE A 203 -0.68 2.67 16.68
CA PHE A 203 -2.12 3.00 16.66
C PHE A 203 -2.46 4.35 17.32
N MET A 204 -1.55 4.99 18.04
CA MET A 204 -1.79 6.32 18.60
C MET A 204 -2.14 7.38 17.54
N ARG A 205 -1.99 7.05 16.27
CA ARG A 205 -2.32 7.94 15.14
C ARG A 205 -3.79 7.86 14.70
N ILE A 206 -4.56 6.89 15.20
CA ILE A 206 -5.96 6.70 14.80
C ILE A 206 -6.87 7.48 15.78
N PRO A 207 -7.56 8.53 15.34
CA PRO A 207 -8.26 9.47 16.22
C PRO A 207 -9.47 8.89 16.96
N GLU A 208 -10.02 7.77 16.49
CA GLU A 208 -11.36 7.33 16.85
C GLU A 208 -11.41 6.27 17.97
N ASP A 209 -10.26 5.82 18.50
CA ASP A 209 -10.20 4.66 19.37
C ASP A 209 -9.74 4.94 20.80
N ASN A 210 -10.73 5.07 21.67
CA ASN A 210 -10.53 5.13 23.11
C ASN A 210 -9.98 3.80 23.69
N ILE A 211 -10.05 2.68 22.96
CA ILE A 211 -9.63 1.35 23.44
C ILE A 211 -8.11 1.27 23.55
N VAL A 212 -7.40 1.70 22.51
CA VAL A 212 -5.92 1.75 22.52
C VAL A 212 -5.42 2.67 23.64
N PHE A 213 -6.09 3.79 23.84
CA PHE A 213 -5.80 4.70 24.94
C PHE A 213 -6.00 4.02 26.31
N GLY A 214 -7.06 3.22 26.46
CA GLY A 214 -7.33 2.46 27.67
C GLY A 214 -6.19 1.48 27.98
N PHE A 215 -5.65 0.78 27.00
CA PHE A 215 -4.48 -0.10 27.19
C PHE A 215 -3.23 0.71 27.57
N LEU A 216 -2.93 1.76 26.83
CA LEU A 216 -1.74 2.60 27.09
C LEU A 216 -1.75 3.29 28.44
N ASN A 217 -2.94 3.60 28.97
CA ASN A 217 -3.09 4.25 30.26
C ASN A 217 -3.04 3.26 31.45
N ARG A 218 -2.93 1.95 31.20
CA ARG A 218 -2.80 0.97 32.30
C ARG A 218 -1.43 0.98 32.96
N TYR A 219 -0.36 1.17 32.17
CA TYR A 219 1.02 1.04 32.63
C TYR A 219 1.90 2.19 32.15
N PRO A 220 1.52 3.46 32.40
CA PRO A 220 2.21 4.61 31.84
C PRO A 220 3.67 4.68 32.25
N ASP A 221 4.00 4.35 33.51
CA ASP A 221 5.38 4.40 34.00
C ASP A 221 6.30 3.38 33.32
N ILE A 222 5.76 2.20 33.01
CA ILE A 222 6.51 1.16 32.25
C ILE A 222 6.76 1.64 30.82
N TYR A 223 5.72 2.13 30.16
CA TYR A 223 5.79 2.59 28.77
C TYR A 223 6.64 3.83 28.62
N GLN A 224 6.64 4.73 29.60
CA GLN A 224 7.57 5.86 29.66
C GLN A 224 9.03 5.37 29.64
N GLY A 225 9.34 4.27 30.33
CA GLY A 225 10.68 3.68 30.31
C GLY A 225 11.13 3.13 28.95
N TYR A 226 10.22 2.91 28.00
CA TYR A 226 10.55 2.47 26.63
C TYR A 226 10.80 3.61 25.64
N GLU A 227 10.49 4.82 26.02
CA GLU A 227 10.66 6.03 25.21
C GLU A 227 11.87 6.85 25.67
N LYS A 228 12.27 7.81 24.85
CA LYS A 228 13.31 8.79 25.20
C LYS A 228 12.66 10.04 25.80
N GLY A 229 13.11 10.42 27.00
CA GLY A 229 12.59 11.62 27.67
C GLY A 229 11.08 11.55 27.89
N ASP A 230 10.34 12.60 27.57
CA ASP A 230 8.89 12.72 27.75
C ASP A 230 8.07 12.28 26.52
N ASP A 231 8.66 11.56 25.58
CA ASP A 231 8.02 11.22 24.29
C ASP A 231 6.72 10.43 24.46
N PHE A 232 6.62 9.57 25.48
CA PHE A 232 5.38 8.85 25.79
C PHE A 232 4.22 9.82 26.07
N TRP A 233 4.41 10.75 27.01
CA TRP A 233 3.37 11.71 27.38
C TRP A 233 3.04 12.69 26.26
N VAL A 234 4.04 13.11 25.49
CA VAL A 234 3.84 13.95 24.30
C VAL A 234 2.99 13.23 23.27
N ASN A 235 3.24 11.94 23.04
CA ASN A 235 2.46 11.14 22.11
C ASN A 235 1.04 10.87 22.61
N MET A 236 0.87 10.57 23.90
CA MET A 236 -0.43 10.45 24.55
C MET A 236 -1.25 11.75 24.44
N TYR A 237 -0.62 12.89 24.71
CA TYR A 237 -1.27 14.20 24.56
C TYR A 237 -1.69 14.49 23.12
N ARG A 238 -0.82 14.22 22.13
CA ARG A 238 -1.13 14.37 20.71
C ARG A 238 -2.32 13.49 20.28
N MET A 239 -2.38 12.26 20.75
CA MET A 239 -3.50 11.34 20.51
C MET A 239 -4.80 11.91 21.09
N MET A 240 -4.77 12.38 22.34
CA MET A 240 -5.93 13.00 23.00
C MET A 240 -6.46 14.21 22.24
N VAL A 241 -5.56 15.11 21.79
CA VAL A 241 -5.94 16.29 21.00
C VAL A 241 -6.59 15.89 19.67
N ARG A 242 -6.03 14.90 18.98
CA ARG A 242 -6.60 14.39 17.72
C ARG A 242 -7.97 13.74 17.91
N ALA A 243 -8.12 12.90 18.93
CA ALA A 243 -9.40 12.28 19.25
C ALA A 243 -10.44 13.32 19.67
N GLY A 244 -10.05 14.34 20.43
CA GLY A 244 -10.91 15.47 20.80
C GLY A 244 -11.39 16.24 19.59
N SER A 245 -10.50 16.57 18.66
CA SER A 245 -10.85 17.31 17.44
C SER A 245 -11.77 16.51 16.50
N ALA A 246 -11.56 15.19 16.37
CA ALA A 246 -12.44 14.31 15.60
C ALA A 246 -13.87 14.23 16.21
N ASN A 247 -13.99 14.35 17.53
CA ASN A 247 -15.25 14.23 18.26
C ASN A 247 -15.99 15.56 18.48
N LEU A 248 -15.44 16.70 18.04
CA LEU A 248 -16.07 18.03 18.24
C LEU A 248 -17.52 18.14 17.75
N LYS A 249 -17.87 17.38 16.71
CA LYS A 249 -19.25 17.36 16.15
C LYS A 249 -20.20 16.42 16.90
N ASN A 250 -19.72 15.63 17.86
CA ASN A 250 -20.51 14.71 18.68
C ASN A 250 -20.34 15.06 20.17
N PRO A 251 -21.31 15.76 20.78
CA PRO A 251 -21.20 16.25 22.16
C PRO A 251 -21.00 15.14 23.21
N GLU A 252 -21.59 13.96 23.02
CA GLU A 252 -21.48 12.85 23.96
C GLU A 252 -20.08 12.23 23.92
N LYS A 253 -19.59 11.95 22.72
CA LYS A 253 -18.20 11.44 22.52
C LYS A 253 -17.17 12.45 23.01
N TYR A 254 -17.40 13.74 22.80
CA TYR A 254 -16.50 14.79 23.28
C TYR A 254 -16.48 14.88 24.81
N ARG A 255 -17.62 14.74 25.48
CA ARG A 255 -17.68 14.70 26.95
C ARG A 255 -16.96 13.48 27.51
N ALA A 256 -17.22 12.30 26.97
CA ALA A 256 -16.51 11.08 27.37
C ALA A 256 -14.99 11.21 27.20
N HIS A 257 -14.55 11.86 26.12
CA HIS A 257 -13.15 12.17 25.86
C HIS A 257 -12.57 13.13 26.92
N LEU A 258 -13.29 14.19 27.29
CA LEU A 258 -12.85 15.13 28.33
C LEU A 258 -12.76 14.47 29.73
N GLU A 259 -13.68 13.59 30.06
CA GLU A 259 -13.63 12.82 31.32
C GLU A 259 -12.41 11.89 31.36
N MET A 260 -12.10 11.23 30.25
CA MET A 260 -10.91 10.41 30.13
C MET A 260 -9.63 11.22 30.33
N VAL A 261 -9.51 12.39 29.68
CA VAL A 261 -8.36 13.30 29.84
C VAL A 261 -8.22 13.78 31.28
N ARG A 262 -9.33 14.04 31.98
CA ARG A 262 -9.30 14.46 33.39
C ARG A 262 -8.78 13.34 34.31
N LYS A 263 -9.17 12.09 34.06
CA LYS A 263 -8.73 10.93 34.84
C LYS A 263 -7.24 10.63 34.69
N THR A 264 -6.62 11.00 33.55
CA THR A 264 -5.19 10.81 33.32
C THR A 264 -4.30 11.85 34.02
N LYS A 265 -4.87 12.93 34.57
CA LYS A 265 -4.17 13.97 35.33
C LYS A 265 -4.26 13.81 36.85
N SER A 266 -5.04 12.87 37.32
CA SER A 266 -5.18 12.52 38.74
C SER A 266 -4.37 11.28 39.10
#